data_4e9cce0bb5c2b96dd5360845c4366af5
#
_entry.id   4e9cce0bb5c2b96dd5360845c4366af5
#
_cell.length_a   1.000
_cell.length_b   1.000
_cell.length_c   1.000
_cell.angle_alpha   90.00
_cell.angle_beta   90.00
_cell.angle_gamma   90.00
#
_symmetry.space_group_name_H-M   'P 1'
#
loop_
_entity.id
_entity.type
_entity.pdbx_description
1 polymer ?
#
loop_
_entity_poly.entity_id
_entity_poly.type
_entity_poly.pdbx_seq_one_letter_code
_entity_poly.pdbx_strand_id
1 'polypeptide(L)'
;MNIFCKIILPLLCIISCSERKEIEVYNMELDENKKEVLVEIRNNTENNYYLLSPIVSIMTKHLQYIDGEMIEGQIHHKKLDSIVCSVYIWDDICKEEYYAMHEIVLLPKKSVKKIKYKYDNEEYIEIVHIGFPYNGYYNEIGKKMQFMLKKKLDSSNIIKGYEFYDKDIETMTIKM
;
A
#
# COMPACT_ATOMS: atom_id res chain seq x y z
N MET A 1 55.23 -4.03 5.09
CA MET A 1 53.99 -3.95 5.87
C MET A 1 52.97 -3.17 5.06
N ASN A 2 52.38 -3.84 4.38
CA ASN A 2 51.07 -4.21 3.78
C ASN A 2 50.25 -3.01 3.26
N ILE A 3 50.60 -2.65 2.03
CA ILE A 3 49.77 -1.77 1.16
C ILE A 3 48.42 -2.45 0.84
N PHE A 4 48.36 -3.79 0.88
CA PHE A 4 47.14 -4.56 0.64
C PHE A 4 45.98 -4.30 1.63
N CYS A 5 46.30 -4.00 2.91
CA CYS A 5 45.25 -3.74 3.91
C CYS A 5 44.56 -2.39 3.79
N LYS A 6 45.21 -1.40 3.14
CA LYS A 6 44.67 -0.04 3.03
C LYS A 6 43.73 0.16 1.86
N ILE A 7 43.70 -0.79 0.89
CA ILE A 7 42.87 -0.69 -0.31
C ILE A 7 41.59 -1.53 -0.14
N ILE A 8 41.62 -2.61 0.64
CA ILE A 8 40.48 -3.50 0.82
C ILE A 8 39.41 -2.90 1.75
N LEU A 9 39.81 -2.10 2.77
CA LEU A 9 38.85 -1.51 3.71
C LEU A 9 37.88 -0.51 3.08
N PRO A 10 38.32 0.43 2.21
CA PRO A 10 37.37 1.32 1.53
C PRO A 10 36.51 0.62 0.47
N LEU A 11 36.99 -0.49 -0.13
CA LEU A 11 36.20 -1.24 -1.12
C LEU A 11 35.02 -2.01 -0.47
N LEU A 12 35.20 -2.48 0.77
CA LEU A 12 34.14 -3.16 1.53
C LEU A 12 33.04 -2.19 2.00
N CYS A 13 33.35 -0.90 2.18
CA CYS A 13 32.34 0.10 2.51
C CYS A 13 31.46 0.50 1.33
N ILE A 14 31.88 0.26 0.08
CA ILE A 14 31.11 0.63 -1.12
C ILE A 14 30.06 -0.44 -1.46
N ILE A 15 30.24 -1.68 -1.02
CA ILE A 15 29.35 -2.81 -1.36
C ILE A 15 28.09 -2.84 -0.45
N SER A 16 28.03 -2.03 0.61
CA SER A 16 26.93 -2.07 1.57
C SER A 16 25.91 -0.94 1.44
N CYS A 17 25.92 -0.19 0.35
CA CYS A 17 24.86 0.78 0.10
C CYS A 17 23.78 0.15 -0.78
N SER A 18 23.02 -0.79 -0.25
CA SER A 18 21.71 -1.07 -0.83
C SER A 18 20.88 0.22 -0.70
N GLU A 19 20.47 0.80 -1.82
CA GLU A 19 19.56 1.94 -1.78
C GLU A 19 18.35 1.57 -0.92
N ARG A 20 18.25 2.22 0.21
CA ARG A 20 17.14 1.99 1.13
C ARG A 20 15.91 2.54 0.46
N LYS A 21 14.95 1.69 0.13
CA LYS A 21 13.70 2.10 -0.49
C LYS A 21 13.00 3.15 0.38
N GLU A 22 12.42 4.15 -0.25
CA GLU A 22 11.71 5.22 0.45
C GLU A 22 10.52 4.68 1.23
N ILE A 23 9.67 3.89 0.54
CA ILE A 23 8.57 3.14 1.11
C ILE A 23 8.69 1.69 0.66
N GLU A 24 8.47 0.77 1.57
CA GLU A 24 8.59 -0.67 1.31
C GLU A 24 7.55 -1.47 2.09
N VAL A 25 7.08 -2.57 1.50
CA VAL A 25 6.41 -3.62 2.26
C VAL A 25 7.49 -4.33 3.06
N TYR A 26 7.47 -4.12 4.37
CA TYR A 26 8.50 -4.63 5.27
C TYR A 26 8.26 -6.06 5.69
N ASN A 27 6.99 -6.41 5.92
CA ASN A 27 6.56 -7.71 6.35
C ASN A 27 5.14 -8.00 5.87
N MET A 28 4.84 -9.26 5.63
CA MET A 28 3.49 -9.75 5.36
C MET A 28 3.33 -11.13 5.98
N GLU A 29 2.28 -11.34 6.75
CA GLU A 29 1.98 -12.56 7.48
C GLU A 29 0.53 -13.00 7.23
N LEU A 30 0.32 -14.28 7.02
CA LEU A 30 -0.99 -14.90 6.88
C LEU A 30 -1.34 -15.67 8.17
N ASP A 31 -2.48 -15.37 8.78
CA ASP A 31 -3.09 -16.15 9.86
C ASP A 31 -4.33 -16.88 9.30
N GLU A 32 -4.13 -18.12 8.85
CA GLU A 32 -5.21 -18.93 8.27
C GLU A 32 -6.34 -19.21 9.27
N ASN A 33 -6.02 -19.34 10.58
CA ASN A 33 -7.02 -19.63 11.60
C ASN A 33 -7.99 -18.45 11.79
N LYS A 34 -7.49 -17.22 11.64
CA LYS A 34 -8.31 -16.01 11.76
C LYS A 34 -8.82 -15.53 10.42
N LYS A 35 -8.33 -16.11 9.32
CA LYS A 35 -8.57 -15.63 7.95
C LYS A 35 -8.14 -14.16 7.80
N GLU A 36 -6.95 -13.84 8.30
CA GLU A 36 -6.41 -12.49 8.32
C GLU A 36 -5.03 -12.44 7.66
N VAL A 37 -4.75 -11.34 6.97
CA VAL A 37 -3.42 -11.00 6.46
C VAL A 37 -2.96 -9.72 7.15
N LEU A 38 -1.82 -9.77 7.81
CA LEU A 38 -1.14 -8.61 8.38
C LEU A 38 -0.08 -8.13 7.40
N VAL A 39 -0.12 -6.86 7.05
CA VAL A 39 0.90 -6.20 6.22
C VAL A 39 1.53 -5.07 7.01
N GLU A 40 2.87 -4.99 6.99
CA GLU A 40 3.63 -3.90 7.57
C GLU A 40 4.30 -3.09 6.46
N ILE A 41 3.92 -1.82 6.33
CA ILE A 41 4.52 -0.89 5.38
C ILE A 41 5.42 0.10 6.14
N ARG A 42 6.68 0.19 5.71
CA ARG A 42 7.67 1.08 6.31
C ARG A 42 7.87 2.33 5.45
N ASN A 43 7.82 3.48 6.10
CA ASN A 43 8.25 4.76 5.54
C ASN A 43 9.65 5.10 6.07
N ASN A 44 10.64 5.05 5.20
CA ASN A 44 12.05 5.34 5.52
C ASN A 44 12.41 6.82 5.33
N THR A 45 11.48 7.67 4.91
CA THR A 45 11.72 9.08 4.57
C THR A 45 11.47 10.03 5.75
N GLU A 46 11.82 11.30 5.56
CA GLU A 46 11.54 12.39 6.51
C GLU A 46 10.17 13.05 6.27
N ASN A 47 9.39 12.57 5.27
CA ASN A 47 8.09 13.12 4.92
C ASN A 47 6.96 12.20 5.35
N ASN A 48 5.81 12.79 5.64
CA ASN A 48 4.57 12.04 5.86
C ASN A 48 3.88 11.80 4.52
N TYR A 49 3.48 10.57 4.26
CA TYR A 49 2.77 10.20 3.04
C TYR A 49 1.42 9.56 3.33
N TYR A 50 0.54 9.60 2.35
CA TYR A 50 -0.63 8.73 2.33
C TYR A 50 -0.62 7.85 1.09
N LEU A 51 -1.16 6.66 1.24
CA LEU A 51 -1.40 5.68 0.18
C LEU A 51 -2.89 5.58 -0.08
N LEU A 52 -3.23 5.31 -1.33
CA LEU A 52 -4.60 4.98 -1.75
C LEU A 52 -4.71 3.47 -1.94
N SER A 53 -5.65 2.89 -1.23
CA SER A 53 -6.12 1.50 -1.38
C SER A 53 -5.01 0.48 -1.69
N PRO A 54 -4.06 0.23 -0.79
CA PRO A 54 -3.25 -0.98 -0.93
C PRO A 54 -4.20 -2.18 -0.86
N ILE A 55 -4.08 -3.10 -1.81
CA ILE A 55 -4.99 -4.24 -1.97
C ILE A 55 -4.22 -5.52 -1.69
N VAL A 56 -4.78 -6.38 -0.85
CA VAL A 56 -4.31 -7.77 -0.68
C VAL A 56 -5.18 -8.67 -1.54
N SER A 57 -4.57 -9.35 -2.49
CA SER A 57 -5.23 -10.35 -3.32
C SER A 57 -4.73 -11.74 -2.95
N ILE A 58 -5.65 -12.67 -2.78
CA ILE A 58 -5.42 -14.03 -2.35
C ILE A 58 -5.80 -14.95 -3.49
N MET A 59 -4.89 -15.85 -3.88
CA MET A 59 -5.16 -16.87 -4.87
C MET A 59 -5.30 -18.24 -4.18
N THR A 60 -6.40 -18.91 -4.46
CA THR A 60 -6.68 -20.24 -3.95
C THR A 60 -6.15 -21.33 -4.88
N LYS A 61 -6.13 -22.58 -4.40
CA LYS A 61 -5.75 -23.76 -5.19
C LYS A 61 -6.54 -23.92 -6.50
N HIS A 62 -7.75 -23.43 -6.56
CA HIS A 62 -8.58 -23.48 -7.77
C HIS A 62 -8.47 -22.22 -8.63
N LEU A 63 -7.39 -21.45 -8.46
CA LEU A 63 -7.10 -20.23 -9.22
C LEU A 63 -8.18 -19.14 -9.08
N GLN A 64 -8.93 -19.17 -7.99
CA GLN A 64 -9.84 -18.08 -7.65
C GLN A 64 -9.07 -16.95 -6.98
N TYR A 65 -9.33 -15.72 -7.41
CA TYR A 65 -8.79 -14.52 -6.78
C TYR A 65 -9.84 -13.92 -5.85
N ILE A 66 -9.42 -13.64 -4.63
CA ILE A 66 -10.26 -13.02 -3.61
C ILE A 66 -9.49 -11.81 -3.11
N ASP A 67 -10.13 -10.65 -3.09
CA ASP A 67 -9.55 -9.47 -2.49
C ASP A 67 -9.86 -9.44 -0.99
N GLY A 68 -8.84 -9.16 -0.20
CA GLY A 68 -8.97 -8.97 1.23
C GLY A 68 -9.64 -7.63 1.55
N GLU A 69 -10.59 -7.63 2.46
CA GLU A 69 -11.20 -6.43 3.03
C GLU A 69 -10.28 -5.85 4.10
N MET A 70 -9.88 -4.59 3.97
CA MET A 70 -9.07 -3.91 4.98
C MET A 70 -9.92 -3.60 6.22
N ILE A 71 -9.59 -4.24 7.34
CA ILE A 71 -10.33 -4.08 8.60
C ILE A 71 -9.61 -3.18 9.61
N GLU A 72 -8.30 -2.94 9.40
CA GLU A 72 -7.49 -2.09 10.28
C GLU A 72 -6.38 -1.40 9.49
N GLY A 73 -6.10 -0.16 9.82
CA GLY A 73 -4.97 0.60 9.25
C GLY A 73 -5.36 1.81 8.43
N GLN A 74 -6.55 1.80 7.85
CA GLN A 74 -7.12 2.94 7.13
C GLN A 74 -7.56 4.06 8.07
N ILE A 75 -7.76 5.25 7.52
CA ILE A 75 -8.38 6.34 8.24
C ILE A 75 -9.90 6.31 8.02
N HIS A 76 -10.64 6.42 9.10
CA HIS A 76 -12.10 6.58 9.07
C HIS A 76 -12.48 8.05 9.27
N HIS A 77 -13.04 8.66 8.23
CA HIS A 77 -13.50 10.04 8.33
C HIS A 77 -14.73 10.28 7.45
N LYS A 78 -15.85 10.67 8.03
CA LYS A 78 -17.13 10.86 7.32
C LYS A 78 -17.06 11.77 6.07
N LYS A 79 -16.11 12.70 6.02
CA LYS A 79 -15.93 13.57 4.85
C LYS A 79 -15.13 12.91 3.72
N LEU A 80 -14.35 11.85 4.00
CA LEU A 80 -13.62 11.14 2.96
C LEU A 80 -14.58 10.51 1.97
N ASP A 81 -15.62 9.87 2.46
CA ASP A 81 -16.64 9.24 1.64
C ASP A 81 -17.22 10.23 0.62
N SER A 82 -17.59 11.43 1.07
CA SER A 82 -18.11 12.45 0.17
C SER A 82 -17.08 12.99 -0.83
N ILE A 83 -15.79 13.06 -0.45
CA ILE A 83 -14.71 13.47 -1.35
C ILE A 83 -14.52 12.42 -2.42
N VAL A 84 -14.40 11.15 -2.04
CA VAL A 84 -14.23 10.02 -2.93
C VAL A 84 -15.41 9.92 -3.89
N CYS A 85 -16.64 9.86 -3.39
CA CYS A 85 -17.85 9.83 -4.20
C CYS A 85 -17.92 11.00 -5.18
N SER A 86 -17.49 12.20 -4.79
CA SER A 86 -17.53 13.38 -5.67
C SER A 86 -16.56 13.34 -6.85
N VAL A 87 -15.58 12.42 -6.84
CA VAL A 87 -14.63 12.21 -7.95
C VAL A 87 -15.12 11.11 -8.90
N TYR A 88 -15.77 10.09 -8.33
CA TYR A 88 -16.18 8.88 -9.05
C TYR A 88 -17.64 8.88 -9.48
N ILE A 89 -18.28 10.06 -9.56
CA ILE A 89 -19.65 10.18 -10.09
C ILE A 89 -19.68 9.78 -11.57
N TRP A 90 -19.78 8.51 -11.83
CA TRP A 90 -20.28 7.93 -13.07
C TRP A 90 -21.31 6.89 -12.67
N ASP A 91 -22.58 7.28 -12.77
CA ASP A 91 -23.77 6.47 -12.53
C ASP A 91 -24.02 5.95 -11.11
N ASP A 92 -25.28 5.64 -10.81
CA ASP A 92 -25.89 5.24 -9.53
C ASP A 92 -25.22 4.09 -8.73
N ILE A 93 -24.06 3.60 -9.17
CA ILE A 93 -23.27 2.52 -8.57
C ILE A 93 -22.46 2.99 -7.35
N CYS A 94 -22.45 4.27 -7.05
CA CYS A 94 -21.57 4.88 -6.05
C CYS A 94 -21.93 4.58 -4.59
N LYS A 95 -22.75 3.55 -4.28
CA LYS A 95 -23.30 3.50 -2.92
C LYS A 95 -22.71 2.49 -1.95
N GLU A 96 -22.13 1.40 -2.34
CA GLU A 96 -21.62 0.42 -1.37
C GLU A 96 -20.40 -0.37 -1.84
N GLU A 97 -20.26 -0.69 -3.12
CA GLU A 97 -19.16 -1.51 -3.63
C GLU A 97 -17.86 -0.71 -3.88
N TYR A 98 -17.94 0.60 -4.07
CA TYR A 98 -16.78 1.48 -4.29
C TYR A 98 -16.05 1.91 -3.02
N TYR A 99 -16.66 1.78 -1.85
CA TYR A 99 -16.04 2.18 -0.59
C TYR A 99 -14.81 1.33 -0.24
N ALA A 100 -14.82 0.06 -0.59
CA ALA A 100 -13.69 -0.83 -0.38
C ALA A 100 -12.45 -0.47 -1.22
N MET A 101 -12.62 0.25 -2.33
CA MET A 101 -11.53 0.60 -3.24
C MET A 101 -10.78 1.89 -2.88
N HIS A 102 -11.17 2.60 -1.84
CA HIS A 102 -10.61 3.94 -1.57
C HIS A 102 -10.19 4.16 -0.13
N GLU A 103 -9.69 3.12 0.47
CA GLU A 103 -9.09 3.18 1.79
C GLU A 103 -7.81 4.00 1.75
N ILE A 104 -7.71 4.98 2.62
CA ILE A 104 -6.53 5.83 2.74
C ILE A 104 -5.72 5.39 3.94
N VAL A 105 -4.46 5.10 3.70
CA VAL A 105 -3.51 4.71 4.73
C VAL A 105 -2.51 5.83 4.95
N LEU A 106 -2.41 6.34 6.18
CA LEU A 106 -1.41 7.33 6.54
C LEU A 106 -0.11 6.67 6.96
N LEU A 107 0.99 7.11 6.37
CA LEU A 107 2.35 6.68 6.65
C LEU A 107 3.14 7.87 7.24
N PRO A 108 3.19 8.03 8.56
CA PRO A 108 4.05 9.04 9.17
C PRO A 108 5.53 8.80 8.81
N LYS A 109 6.32 9.87 8.79
CA LYS A 109 7.76 9.79 8.57
C LYS A 109 8.42 8.81 9.54
N LYS A 110 9.43 8.08 9.06
CA LYS A 110 10.23 7.13 9.88
C LYS A 110 9.40 6.15 10.69
N SER A 111 8.30 5.67 10.14
CA SER A 111 7.38 4.78 10.85
C SER A 111 7.12 3.48 10.10
N VAL A 112 6.57 2.53 10.82
CA VAL A 112 5.97 1.32 10.26
C VAL A 112 4.48 1.36 10.53
N LYS A 113 3.69 1.21 9.49
CA LYS A 113 2.24 1.12 9.56
C LYS A 113 1.81 -0.32 9.41
N LYS A 114 0.99 -0.79 10.34
CA LYS A 114 0.34 -2.10 10.28
C LYS A 114 -1.03 -1.94 9.65
N ILE A 115 -1.32 -2.81 8.70
CA ILE A 115 -2.61 -2.89 8.01
C ILE A 115 -3.08 -4.33 8.12
N LYS A 116 -4.33 -4.52 8.46
CA LYS A 116 -4.92 -5.83 8.58
C LYS A 116 -6.06 -6.00 7.58
N TYR A 117 -6.02 -7.11 6.89
CA TYR A 117 -7.05 -7.53 5.94
C TYR A 117 -7.73 -8.78 6.45
N LYS A 118 -9.03 -8.88 6.22
CA LYS A 118 -9.81 -10.09 6.41
C LYS A 118 -10.23 -10.63 5.06
N TYR A 119 -10.27 -11.95 4.93
CA TYR A 119 -10.79 -12.61 3.73
C TYR A 119 -11.83 -13.67 4.14
N ASP A 120 -12.77 -13.91 3.25
CA ASP A 120 -13.79 -14.93 3.45
C ASP A 120 -13.61 -16.05 2.42
N ASN A 121 -12.86 -17.07 2.82
CA ASN A 121 -12.66 -18.27 2.02
C ASN A 121 -12.37 -19.47 2.90
N GLU A 122 -12.83 -20.66 2.49
CA GLU A 122 -12.55 -21.92 3.14
C GLU A 122 -11.56 -22.80 2.37
N GLU A 123 -11.16 -22.38 1.17
CA GLU A 123 -10.22 -23.11 0.35
C GLU A 123 -8.77 -22.88 0.77
N TYR A 124 -7.91 -23.85 0.42
CA TYR A 124 -6.48 -23.72 0.61
C TYR A 124 -5.90 -22.54 -0.18
N ILE A 125 -5.12 -21.72 0.47
CA ILE A 125 -4.46 -20.57 -0.11
C ILE A 125 -3.12 -20.99 -0.68
N GLU A 126 -2.84 -20.60 -1.92
CA GLU A 126 -1.54 -20.83 -2.56
C GLU A 126 -0.67 -19.58 -2.56
N ILE A 127 -1.29 -18.42 -2.79
CA ILE A 127 -0.54 -17.17 -2.93
C ILE A 127 -1.30 -16.04 -2.23
N VAL A 128 -0.56 -15.24 -1.48
CA VAL A 128 -1.02 -13.94 -0.97
C VAL A 128 -0.12 -12.87 -1.57
N HIS A 129 -0.72 -11.87 -2.17
CA HIS A 129 -0.02 -10.77 -2.83
C HIS A 129 -0.56 -9.43 -2.36
N ILE A 130 0.32 -8.48 -2.05
CA ILE A 130 -0.07 -7.08 -1.86
C ILE A 130 0.29 -6.25 -3.07
N GLY A 131 -0.67 -5.49 -3.57
CA GLY A 131 -0.52 -4.57 -4.69
C GLY A 131 -0.86 -3.14 -4.30
N PHE A 132 -0.34 -2.21 -5.09
CA PHE A 132 -0.58 -0.77 -4.95
C PHE A 132 -1.15 -0.26 -6.27
N PRO A 133 -2.44 -0.49 -6.55
CA PRO A 133 -3.03 -0.26 -7.86
C PRO A 133 -2.93 1.20 -8.32
N TYR A 134 -2.78 2.14 -7.39
CA TYR A 134 -2.70 3.56 -7.72
C TYR A 134 -1.29 4.07 -8.02
N ASN A 135 -0.29 3.22 -7.92
CA ASN A 135 1.11 3.62 -8.09
C ASN A 135 1.74 3.18 -9.43
N GLY A 136 0.96 2.81 -10.46
CA GLY A 136 1.59 2.45 -11.74
C GLY A 136 0.73 1.93 -12.87
N TYR A 137 -0.52 1.56 -12.68
CA TYR A 137 -1.30 0.80 -13.67
C TYR A 137 -2.57 1.50 -14.16
N TYR A 138 -2.50 2.75 -14.66
CA TYR A 138 -3.73 3.37 -15.11
C TYR A 138 -3.71 3.83 -16.56
N ASN A 139 -4.84 3.53 -17.22
CA ASN A 139 -5.24 4.23 -18.41
C ASN A 139 -5.41 5.73 -18.10
N GLU A 140 -5.52 6.56 -19.11
CA GLU A 140 -5.66 8.01 -19.01
C GLU A 140 -6.81 8.46 -18.08
N ILE A 141 -7.90 7.68 -18.02
CA ILE A 141 -9.07 7.96 -17.19
C ILE A 141 -8.71 7.79 -15.71
N GLY A 142 -8.07 6.67 -15.35
CA GLY A 142 -7.63 6.41 -13.98
C GLY A 142 -6.65 7.46 -13.46
N LYS A 143 -5.68 7.89 -14.28
CA LYS A 143 -4.76 8.98 -13.94
C LYS A 143 -5.48 10.29 -13.66
N LYS A 144 -6.48 10.63 -14.49
CA LYS A 144 -7.28 11.85 -14.31
C LYS A 144 -8.08 11.80 -13.01
N MET A 145 -8.70 10.66 -12.71
CA MET A 145 -9.47 10.47 -11.47
C MET A 145 -8.57 10.56 -10.24
N GLN A 146 -7.42 9.91 -10.27
CA GLN A 146 -6.40 10.00 -9.22
C GLN A 146 -5.95 11.45 -8.98
N PHE A 147 -5.67 12.18 -10.04
CA PHE A 147 -5.30 13.59 -9.94
C PHE A 147 -6.42 14.44 -9.29
N MET A 148 -7.68 14.20 -9.65
CA MET A 148 -8.82 14.89 -9.07
C MET A 148 -9.00 14.55 -7.59
N LEU A 149 -8.87 13.27 -7.23
CA LEU A 149 -8.95 12.82 -5.84
C LEU A 149 -7.82 13.44 -5.01
N LYS A 150 -6.58 13.36 -5.48
CA LYS A 150 -5.43 14.01 -4.84
C LYS A 150 -5.70 15.49 -4.59
N LYS A 151 -6.12 16.25 -5.60
CA LYS A 151 -6.41 17.68 -5.47
C LYS A 151 -7.47 17.98 -4.39
N LYS A 152 -8.52 17.16 -4.30
CA LYS A 152 -9.56 17.32 -3.28
C LYS A 152 -9.09 16.93 -1.89
N LEU A 153 -8.31 15.87 -1.77
CA LEU A 153 -7.70 15.44 -0.51
C LEU A 153 -6.72 16.49 0.01
N ASP A 154 -5.82 16.98 -0.84
CA ASP A 154 -4.83 18.00 -0.47
C ASP A 154 -5.49 19.32 -0.02
N SER A 155 -6.65 19.66 -0.60
CA SER A 155 -7.43 20.83 -0.20
C SER A 155 -8.25 20.61 1.08
N SER A 156 -8.36 19.36 1.55
CA SER A 156 -9.07 19.01 2.77
C SER A 156 -8.16 19.13 3.99
N ASN A 157 -8.72 19.41 5.15
CA ASN A 157 -7.95 19.39 6.40
C ASN A 157 -7.78 17.97 6.99
N ILE A 158 -8.32 16.95 6.32
CA ILE A 158 -8.39 15.57 6.82
C ILE A 158 -7.00 14.94 6.86
N ILE A 159 -6.22 15.18 5.79
CA ILE A 159 -4.86 14.62 5.62
C ILE A 159 -3.79 15.72 5.69
N LYS A 160 -4.08 16.80 6.43
CA LYS A 160 -3.16 17.93 6.55
C LYS A 160 -1.79 17.47 7.03
N GLY A 161 -0.75 17.86 6.30
CA GLY A 161 0.64 17.50 6.60
C GLY A 161 1.08 16.15 6.04
N TYR A 162 0.25 15.53 5.19
CA TYR A 162 0.59 14.34 4.43
C TYR A 162 0.53 14.64 2.94
N GLU A 163 1.43 14.01 2.18
CA GLU A 163 1.52 14.11 0.74
C GLU A 163 1.17 12.75 0.10
N PHE A 164 0.63 12.76 -1.10
CA PHE A 164 0.41 11.52 -1.84
C PHE A 164 1.76 10.93 -2.27
N TYR A 165 1.98 9.65 -1.93
CA TYR A 165 3.15 8.94 -2.45
C TYR A 165 2.84 8.42 -3.86
N ASP A 166 3.45 9.03 -4.88
CA ASP A 166 3.18 8.78 -6.30
C ASP A 166 4.23 7.92 -7.00
N LYS A 167 5.19 7.38 -6.24
CA LYS A 167 6.22 6.49 -6.78
C LYS A 167 5.81 5.02 -6.62
N ASP A 168 6.45 4.16 -7.39
CA ASP A 168 6.25 2.72 -7.30
C ASP A 168 6.66 2.18 -5.92
N ILE A 169 5.83 1.31 -5.38
CA ILE A 169 6.11 0.52 -4.17
C ILE A 169 6.29 -0.92 -4.63
N GLU A 170 7.42 -1.52 -4.25
CA GLU A 170 7.64 -2.92 -4.54
C GLU A 170 6.61 -3.79 -3.82
N THR A 171 5.96 -4.62 -4.60
CA THR A 171 4.96 -5.57 -4.10
C THR A 171 5.62 -6.73 -3.38
N MET A 172 4.90 -7.36 -2.46
CA MET A 172 5.33 -8.58 -1.77
C MET A 172 4.37 -9.72 -2.08
N THR A 173 4.92 -10.92 -2.18
CA THR A 173 4.15 -12.14 -2.43
C THR A 173 4.62 -13.23 -1.48
N ILE A 174 3.68 -13.88 -0.81
CA ILE A 174 3.92 -15.10 -0.04
C ILE A 174 3.35 -16.28 -0.83
N LYS A 175 4.13 -17.35 -0.96
CA LYS A 175 3.69 -18.65 -1.50
C LYS A 175 3.60 -19.62 -0.34
N MET A 176 2.47 -20.33 -0.25
CA MET A 176 2.20 -21.33 0.79
C MET A 176 2.60 -22.73 0.34
#